data_183422a697c082079550780f6a665fab
#
_entry.id   183422a697c082079550780f6a665fab
#
_cell.length_a   1.000
_cell.length_b   1.000
_cell.length_c   1.000
_cell.angle_alpha   90.00
_cell.angle_beta   90.00
_cell.angle_gamma   90.00
#
_symmetry.space_group_name_H-M   'P 1'
#
loop_
_entity.id
_entity.type
_entity.pdbx_description
1 polymer ?
#
loop_
_entity_poly.entity_id
_entity_poly.type
_entity_poly.pdbx_seq_one_letter_code
_entity_poly.pdbx_strand_id
1 'polypeptide(L)'
;MIQLAHVATGALAGRGRRGVLDALIAGAAAHGTMDLIPHGEVHDDAFEAATAIAGVLAIAARHGVASPVTWGAIGGVLPDLEHVLPRRIRPSRAVFPTHRWGILHGWETKPLAIPAWLQATLGGMVIGAVALAGARSSRRGDAADA
;
A
#
# COMPACT_ATOMS: atom_id res chain seq x y z
N MET A 1 -9.94 3.05 2.56
CA MET A 1 -9.80 1.77 1.79
C MET A 1 -9.04 0.77 2.66
N ILE A 2 -9.14 -0.56 2.42
CA ILE A 2 -8.37 -1.52 3.22
C ILE A 2 -6.87 -1.41 2.93
N GLN A 3 -6.04 -1.68 3.97
CA GLN A 3 -4.59 -1.51 3.91
C GLN A 3 -3.91 -2.36 2.83
N LEU A 4 -4.42 -3.58 2.59
CA LEU A 4 -3.89 -4.46 1.55
C LEU A 4 -3.99 -3.85 0.13
N ALA A 5 -5.06 -3.09 -0.16
CA ALA A 5 -5.22 -2.39 -1.42
C ALA A 5 -4.22 -1.24 -1.56
N HIS A 6 -3.94 -0.52 -0.46
CA HIS A 6 -2.93 0.53 -0.44
C HIS A 6 -1.50 -0.02 -0.62
N VAL A 7 -1.17 -1.18 -0.03
CA VAL A 7 0.08 -1.90 -0.29
C VAL A 7 0.22 -2.20 -1.78
N ALA A 8 -0.84 -2.76 -2.39
CA ALA A 8 -0.84 -3.17 -3.80
C ALA A 8 -0.62 -1.99 -4.75
N THR A 9 -1.41 -0.93 -4.57
CA THR A 9 -1.33 0.27 -5.42
C THR A 9 -0.06 1.05 -5.20
N GLY A 10 0.43 1.13 -3.96
CA GLY A 10 1.72 1.72 -3.63
C GLY A 10 2.88 0.96 -4.28
N ALA A 11 2.86 -0.38 -4.25
CA ALA A 11 3.86 -1.20 -4.94
C ALA A 11 3.88 -0.93 -6.45
N LEU A 12 2.71 -0.84 -7.08
CA LEU A 12 2.60 -0.49 -8.50
C LEU A 12 3.14 0.91 -8.78
N ALA A 13 2.84 1.90 -7.94
CA ALA A 13 3.33 3.27 -8.07
C ALA A 13 4.85 3.36 -7.91
N GLY A 14 5.45 2.45 -7.12
CA GLY A 14 6.90 2.33 -6.95
C GLY A 14 7.62 1.72 -8.15
N ARG A 15 6.92 1.01 -9.05
CA ARG A 15 7.56 0.40 -10.23
C ARG A 15 8.09 1.45 -11.19
N GLY A 16 9.31 1.25 -11.65
CA GLY A 16 9.96 2.18 -12.59
C GLY A 16 10.47 3.47 -11.95
N ARG A 17 10.31 3.66 -10.63
CA ARG A 17 10.91 4.78 -9.91
C ARG A 17 12.42 4.61 -9.79
N ARG A 18 13.15 5.75 -9.84
CA ARG A 18 14.61 5.73 -9.85
C ARG A 18 15.23 5.68 -8.46
N GLY A 19 14.48 5.97 -7.43
CA GLY A 19 14.97 6.03 -6.06
C GLY A 19 13.91 5.70 -5.04
N VAL A 20 14.37 5.38 -3.83
CA VAL A 20 13.55 4.99 -2.69
C VAL A 20 12.58 6.11 -2.27
N LEU A 21 13.08 7.35 -2.19
CA LEU A 21 12.27 8.50 -1.80
C LEU A 21 11.19 8.82 -2.84
N ASP A 22 11.53 8.78 -4.13
CA ASP A 22 10.56 8.97 -5.21
C ASP A 22 9.45 7.91 -5.17
N ALA A 23 9.83 6.66 -4.92
CA ALA A 23 8.89 5.56 -4.78
C ALA A 23 7.97 5.72 -3.55
N LEU A 24 8.53 6.14 -2.41
CA LEU A 24 7.78 6.40 -1.19
C LEU A 24 6.72 7.49 -1.40
N ILE A 25 7.12 8.61 -2.01
CA ILE A 25 6.23 9.72 -2.34
C ILE A 25 5.14 9.28 -3.32
N ALA A 26 5.51 8.51 -4.34
CA ALA A 26 4.56 7.98 -5.31
C ALA A 26 3.53 7.03 -4.67
N GLY A 27 3.97 6.18 -3.74
CA GLY A 27 3.08 5.32 -2.95
C GLY A 27 2.10 6.12 -2.10
N ALA A 28 2.57 7.14 -1.39
CA ALA A 28 1.71 8.02 -0.59
C ALA A 28 0.71 8.81 -1.45
N ALA A 29 1.11 9.25 -2.64
CA ALA A 29 0.21 9.89 -3.59
C ALA A 29 -0.84 8.90 -4.13
N ALA A 30 -0.44 7.65 -4.40
CA ALA A 30 -1.37 6.59 -4.81
C ALA A 30 -2.41 6.30 -3.72
N HIS A 31 -2.02 6.28 -2.44
CA HIS A 31 -2.93 6.17 -1.31
C HIS A 31 -4.04 7.23 -1.39
N GLY A 32 -3.70 8.52 -1.41
CA GLY A 32 -4.68 9.59 -1.50
C GLY A 32 -5.57 9.52 -2.75
N THR A 33 -5.05 9.01 -3.87
CA THR A 33 -5.85 8.80 -5.09
C THR A 33 -6.87 7.67 -4.90
N MET A 34 -6.47 6.59 -4.23
CA MET A 34 -7.35 5.45 -3.97
C MET A 34 -8.47 5.80 -2.98
N ASP A 35 -8.23 6.67 -2.02
CA ASP A 35 -9.25 7.14 -1.07
C ASP A 35 -10.35 7.99 -1.72
N LEU A 36 -10.14 8.50 -2.93
CA LEU A 36 -11.19 9.14 -3.74
C LEU A 36 -12.25 8.15 -4.25
N ILE A 37 -11.94 6.87 -4.28
CA ILE A 37 -12.86 5.83 -4.76
C ILE A 37 -13.78 5.43 -3.61
N PRO A 38 -15.12 5.44 -3.78
CA PRO A 38 -16.03 4.94 -2.76
C PRO A 38 -15.74 3.50 -2.39
N HIS A 39 -15.51 3.21 -1.12
CA HIS A 39 -15.05 1.91 -0.66
C HIS A 39 -15.61 1.58 0.74
N GLY A 40 -15.83 0.30 0.99
CA GLY A 40 -16.12 -0.22 2.30
C GLY A 40 -14.83 -0.42 3.12
N GLU A 41 -14.97 -0.42 4.44
CA GLU A 41 -13.88 -0.58 5.39
C GLU A 41 -14.01 -1.87 6.20
N VAL A 42 -12.89 -2.32 6.77
CA VAL A 42 -12.85 -3.35 7.79
C VAL A 42 -12.54 -2.65 9.11
N HIS A 43 -13.42 -2.85 10.11
CA HIS A 43 -13.24 -2.25 11.44
C HIS A 43 -12.45 -3.18 12.39
N ASP A 44 -11.34 -3.72 11.89
CA ASP A 44 -10.42 -4.57 12.65
C ASP A 44 -8.98 -4.12 12.36
N ASP A 45 -8.45 -3.27 13.23
CA ASP A 45 -7.12 -2.70 13.11
C ASP A 45 -6.02 -3.77 13.10
N ALA A 46 -6.22 -4.89 13.79
CA ALA A 46 -5.25 -5.98 13.84
C ALA A 46 -5.20 -6.72 12.50
N PHE A 47 -6.35 -6.99 11.90
CA PHE A 47 -6.44 -7.58 10.56
C PHE A 47 -5.81 -6.66 9.50
N GLU A 48 -6.13 -5.37 9.53
CA GLU A 48 -5.59 -4.37 8.61
C GLU A 48 -4.07 -4.27 8.72
N ALA A 49 -3.53 -4.18 9.94
CA ALA A 49 -2.10 -4.14 10.18
C ALA A 49 -1.40 -5.43 9.74
N ALA A 50 -1.96 -6.59 10.08
CA ALA A 50 -1.37 -7.89 9.76
C ALA A 50 -1.30 -8.11 8.23
N THR A 51 -2.37 -7.79 7.51
CA THR A 51 -2.42 -7.95 6.05
C THR A 51 -1.51 -6.96 5.33
N ALA A 52 -1.40 -5.72 5.80
CA ALA A 52 -0.46 -4.74 5.28
C ALA A 52 0.99 -5.20 5.46
N ILE A 53 1.36 -5.63 6.67
CA ILE A 53 2.71 -6.12 6.97
C ILE A 53 3.03 -7.34 6.10
N ALA A 54 2.13 -8.32 6.02
CA ALA A 54 2.33 -9.51 5.20
C ALA A 54 2.52 -9.16 3.72
N GLY A 55 1.73 -8.22 3.19
CA GLY A 55 1.85 -7.74 1.82
C GLY A 55 3.19 -7.05 1.54
N VAL A 56 3.63 -6.15 2.41
CA VAL A 56 4.93 -5.48 2.30
C VAL A 56 6.08 -6.48 2.39
N LEU A 57 6.02 -7.44 3.33
CA LEU A 57 7.04 -8.48 3.47
C LEU A 57 7.10 -9.40 2.25
N ALA A 58 5.97 -9.78 1.67
CA ALA A 58 5.92 -10.58 0.45
C ALA A 58 6.61 -9.86 -0.73
N ILE A 59 6.38 -8.56 -0.87
CA ILE A 59 7.04 -7.73 -1.89
C ILE A 59 8.53 -7.60 -1.60
N ALA A 60 8.90 -7.29 -0.35
CA ALA A 60 10.30 -7.12 0.05
C ALA A 60 11.13 -8.41 -0.13
N ALA A 61 10.53 -9.57 0.15
CA ALA A 61 11.17 -10.88 -0.05
C ALA A 61 11.50 -11.16 -1.54
N ARG A 62 10.79 -10.54 -2.47
CA ARG A 62 10.96 -10.78 -3.91
C ARG A 62 11.72 -9.68 -4.64
N HIS A 63 11.58 -8.46 -4.19
CA HIS A 63 12.19 -7.29 -4.84
C HIS A 63 13.38 -6.73 -4.05
N GLY A 64 13.59 -7.20 -2.82
CA GLY A 64 14.57 -6.66 -1.89
C GLY A 64 14.02 -5.46 -1.10
N VAL A 65 14.55 -5.29 0.13
CA VAL A 65 14.11 -4.24 1.06
C VAL A 65 14.43 -2.83 0.56
N ALA A 66 15.48 -2.68 -0.24
CA ALA A 66 15.90 -1.38 -0.80
C ALA A 66 15.26 -1.07 -2.16
N SER A 67 14.37 -1.93 -2.68
CA SER A 67 13.80 -1.71 -4.00
C SER A 67 12.75 -0.60 -3.99
N PRO A 68 12.63 0.18 -5.08
CA PRO A 68 11.56 1.16 -5.22
C PRO A 68 10.16 0.57 -5.10
N VAL A 69 9.96 -0.68 -5.53
CA VAL A 69 8.67 -1.39 -5.41
C VAL A 69 8.28 -1.57 -3.94
N THR A 70 9.24 -1.99 -3.10
CA THR A 70 9.03 -2.15 -1.65
C THR A 70 8.72 -0.82 -0.98
N TRP A 71 9.47 0.23 -1.33
CA TRP A 71 9.23 1.55 -0.74
C TRP A 71 7.97 2.22 -1.25
N GLY A 72 7.54 1.92 -2.47
CA GLY A 72 6.22 2.29 -2.96
C GLY A 72 5.10 1.65 -2.15
N ALA A 73 5.22 0.34 -1.85
CA ALA A 73 4.28 -0.38 -0.99
C ALA A 73 4.20 0.23 0.42
N ILE A 74 5.36 0.55 1.01
CA ILE A 74 5.43 1.24 2.32
C ILE A 74 4.77 2.62 2.23
N GLY A 75 5.07 3.39 1.19
CA GLY A 75 4.45 4.69 0.93
C GLY A 75 2.93 4.62 0.85
N GLY A 76 2.41 3.53 0.26
CA GLY A 76 0.97 3.29 0.14
C GLY A 76 0.25 3.15 1.48
N VAL A 77 0.89 2.66 2.53
CA VAL A 77 0.28 2.51 3.87
C VAL A 77 0.72 3.58 4.87
N LEU A 78 1.74 4.35 4.53
CA LEU A 78 2.31 5.34 5.43
C LEU A 78 1.29 6.40 5.93
N PRO A 79 0.37 6.93 5.11
CA PRO A 79 -0.63 7.88 5.58
C PRO A 79 -1.49 7.34 6.72
N ASP A 80 -1.92 6.08 6.64
CA ASP A 80 -2.79 5.48 7.65
C ASP A 80 -2.06 5.04 8.93
N LEU A 81 -0.74 5.05 8.91
CA LEU A 81 0.05 4.70 10.08
C LEU A 81 -0.31 5.57 11.29
N GLU A 82 -0.68 6.84 11.05
CA GLU A 82 -1.11 7.74 12.11
C GLU A 82 -2.40 7.29 12.83
N HIS A 83 -3.23 6.44 12.21
CA HIS A 83 -4.45 5.91 12.82
C HIS A 83 -4.19 4.69 13.70
N VAL A 84 -3.20 3.86 13.34
CA VAL A 84 -2.86 2.62 14.06
C VAL A 84 -1.79 2.81 15.14
N LEU A 85 -1.14 3.96 15.21
CA LEU A 85 -0.15 4.25 16.24
C LEU A 85 -0.78 4.23 17.65
N PRO A 86 -0.07 3.67 18.65
CA PRO A 86 -0.50 3.75 20.05
C PRO A 86 -0.80 5.20 20.46
N ARG A 87 -1.85 5.41 21.26
CA ARG A 87 -2.28 6.75 21.69
C ARG A 87 -1.17 7.62 22.28
N ARG A 88 -0.15 7.01 22.90
CA ARG A 88 0.98 7.71 23.51
C ARG A 88 1.90 8.41 22.51
N ILE A 89 1.98 7.91 21.28
CA ILE A 89 2.86 8.42 20.21
C ILE A 89 2.07 8.90 18.99
N ARG A 90 0.74 8.75 19.03
CA ARG A 90 -0.14 9.24 17.96
C ARG A 90 -0.13 10.77 17.95
N PRO A 91 0.05 11.42 16.80
CA PRO A 91 -0.08 12.87 16.70
C PRO A 91 -1.45 13.32 17.20
N SER A 92 -1.51 14.45 17.91
CA SER A 92 -2.78 15.05 18.38
C SER A 92 -3.68 15.53 17.26
N ARG A 93 -3.12 15.74 16.08
CA ARG A 93 -3.84 16.07 14.83
C ARG A 93 -3.25 15.24 13.70
N ALA A 94 -4.08 14.85 12.74
CA ALA A 94 -3.64 14.16 11.56
C ALA A 94 -2.54 14.96 10.85
N VAL A 95 -1.48 14.28 10.46
CA VAL A 95 -0.30 14.86 9.79
C VAL A 95 -0.52 14.87 8.28
N PHE A 96 -1.10 13.80 7.74
CA PHE A 96 -1.35 13.70 6.31
C PHE A 96 -2.48 14.62 5.86
N PRO A 97 -2.30 15.36 4.76
CA PRO A 97 -3.27 16.34 4.27
C PRO A 97 -4.67 15.77 4.04
N THR A 98 -4.74 14.55 3.49
CA THR A 98 -6.00 13.86 3.20
C THR A 98 -6.82 13.63 4.47
N HIS A 99 -6.18 13.16 5.53
CA HIS A 99 -6.81 12.95 6.83
C HIS A 99 -7.06 14.25 7.59
N ARG A 100 -6.11 15.18 7.51
CA ARG A 100 -6.17 16.44 8.26
C ARG A 100 -7.32 17.34 7.84
N TRP A 101 -7.63 17.38 6.56
CA TRP A 101 -8.65 18.26 5.99
C TRP A 101 -9.94 17.52 5.62
N GLY A 102 -9.99 16.21 5.80
CA GLY A 102 -11.16 15.38 5.48
C GLY A 102 -11.58 15.45 4.00
N ILE A 103 -10.65 15.84 3.11
CA ILE A 103 -10.96 16.11 1.70
C ILE A 103 -11.38 14.82 0.97
N LEU A 104 -10.91 13.69 1.43
CA LEU A 104 -11.08 12.39 0.77
C LEU A 104 -11.87 11.38 1.61
N HIS A 105 -12.27 11.73 2.83
CA HIS A 105 -13.06 10.87 3.71
C HIS A 105 -14.56 11.14 3.58
N GLY A 106 -15.38 10.13 3.87
CA GLY A 106 -16.84 10.24 3.85
C GLY A 106 -17.50 9.63 2.60
N TRP A 107 -16.76 8.83 1.85
CA TRP A 107 -17.28 8.13 0.67
C TRP A 107 -17.69 6.68 0.95
N GLU A 108 -17.43 6.17 2.18
CA GLU A 108 -17.64 4.79 2.60
C GLU A 108 -19.11 4.35 2.51
N THR A 109 -20.02 5.30 2.70
CA THR A 109 -21.48 5.06 2.67
C THR A 109 -22.13 5.23 1.30
N LYS A 110 -21.36 5.46 0.26
CA LYS A 110 -21.92 5.66 -1.08
C LYS A 110 -22.45 4.34 -1.67
N PRO A 111 -23.55 4.37 -2.46
CA PRO A 111 -24.20 3.17 -3.00
C PRO A 111 -23.29 2.32 -3.90
N LEU A 112 -22.23 2.89 -4.44
CA LEU A 112 -21.27 2.23 -5.33
C LEU A 112 -19.93 1.93 -4.65
N ALA A 113 -19.90 1.88 -3.31
CA ALA A 113 -18.70 1.55 -2.57
C ALA A 113 -18.19 0.14 -2.90
N ILE A 114 -16.91 0.01 -3.23
CA ILE A 114 -16.27 -1.29 -3.49
C ILE A 114 -16.23 -2.08 -2.19
N PRO A 115 -16.83 -3.29 -2.11
CA PRO A 115 -16.82 -4.09 -0.89
C PRO A 115 -15.40 -4.43 -0.42
N ALA A 116 -15.18 -4.47 0.89
CA ALA A 116 -13.86 -4.77 1.47
C ALA A 116 -13.29 -6.12 1.01
N TRP A 117 -14.12 -7.16 0.87
CA TRP A 117 -13.68 -8.47 0.37
C TRP A 117 -13.15 -8.40 -1.07
N LEU A 118 -13.75 -7.57 -1.92
CA LEU A 118 -13.30 -7.39 -3.31
C LEU A 118 -11.97 -6.63 -3.34
N GLN A 119 -11.81 -5.60 -2.51
CA GLN A 119 -10.55 -4.89 -2.34
C GLN A 119 -9.43 -5.85 -1.87
N ALA A 120 -9.73 -6.73 -0.89
CA ALA A 120 -8.78 -7.72 -0.39
C ALA A 120 -8.36 -8.69 -1.49
N THR A 121 -9.32 -9.19 -2.27
CA THR A 121 -9.05 -10.11 -3.39
C THR A 121 -8.18 -9.45 -4.44
N LEU A 122 -8.57 -8.27 -4.93
CA LEU A 122 -7.82 -7.54 -5.96
C LEU A 122 -6.43 -7.12 -5.46
N GLY A 123 -6.34 -6.61 -4.23
CA GLY A 123 -5.07 -6.24 -3.60
C GLY A 123 -4.13 -7.45 -3.48
N GLY A 124 -4.64 -8.58 -3.01
CA GLY A 124 -3.88 -9.84 -2.91
C GLY A 124 -3.40 -10.35 -4.27
N MET A 125 -4.26 -10.30 -5.30
CA MET A 125 -3.88 -10.69 -6.68
C MET A 125 -2.78 -9.77 -7.23
N VAL A 126 -2.86 -8.47 -7.03
CA VAL A 126 -1.85 -7.50 -7.48
C VAL A 126 -0.53 -7.75 -6.76
N ILE A 127 -0.54 -7.94 -5.43
CA ILE A 127 0.67 -8.26 -4.66
C ILE A 127 1.31 -9.56 -5.16
N GLY A 128 0.51 -10.60 -5.39
CA GLY A 128 0.98 -11.86 -5.96
C GLY A 128 1.62 -11.68 -7.34
N ALA A 129 0.98 -10.93 -8.23
CA ALA A 129 1.51 -10.63 -9.56
C ALA A 129 2.82 -9.83 -9.51
N VAL A 130 2.89 -8.82 -8.63
CA VAL A 130 4.10 -8.02 -8.43
C VAL A 130 5.24 -8.89 -7.90
N ALA A 131 4.98 -9.73 -6.89
CA ALA A 131 5.98 -10.64 -6.33
C ALA A 131 6.50 -11.65 -7.37
N LEU A 132 5.61 -12.22 -8.19
CA LEU A 132 6.01 -13.15 -9.27
C LEU A 132 6.85 -12.46 -10.35
N ALA A 133 6.58 -11.22 -10.67
CA ALA A 133 7.37 -10.46 -11.64
C ALA A 133 8.81 -10.25 -11.15
N GLY A 134 9.00 -9.99 -9.85
CA GLY A 134 10.34 -9.88 -9.25
C GLY A 134 11.15 -11.17 -9.33
N ALA A 135 10.50 -12.32 -9.10
CA ALA A 135 11.17 -13.63 -9.20
C ALA A 135 11.68 -13.96 -10.61
N ARG A 136 11.01 -13.48 -11.66
CA ARG A 136 11.45 -13.70 -13.05
C ARG A 136 12.65 -12.82 -13.42
N SER A 137 12.76 -11.64 -12.86
CA SER A 137 13.87 -10.72 -13.10
C SER A 137 15.19 -11.26 -12.52
N SER A 138 15.17 -11.80 -11.30
CA SER A 138 16.36 -12.39 -10.67
C SER A 138 16.89 -13.60 -11.45
N ARG A 139 16.01 -14.51 -11.88
CA ARG A 139 16.42 -15.70 -12.65
C ARG A 139 17.02 -15.37 -14.02
N ARG A 140 16.63 -14.25 -14.64
CA ARG A 140 17.21 -13.82 -15.91
C ARG A 140 18.60 -13.20 -15.73
N GLY A 141 18.84 -12.51 -14.59
CA GLY A 141 20.18 -12.02 -14.25
C GLY A 141 21.16 -13.16 -14.06
N ASP A 142 20.80 -14.18 -13.24
CA ASP A 142 21.65 -15.35 -12.97
C ASP A 142 21.98 -16.17 -14.22
N ALA A 143 21.09 -16.20 -15.22
CA ALA A 143 21.29 -16.91 -16.48
C ALA A 143 22.13 -16.12 -17.52
N ALA A 144 22.30 -14.83 -17.34
CA ALA A 144 23.13 -13.99 -18.22
C ALA A 144 24.58 -13.91 -17.76
N ASP A 145 24.84 -14.26 -16.49
CA ASP A 145 26.17 -14.23 -15.86
C ASP A 145 26.83 -15.62 -15.80
N ALA A 146 26.15 -16.68 -16.29
CA ALA A 146 26.63 -18.07 -16.38
C ALA A 146 27.00 -18.46 -17.80
#